data_b15984e7f6245a4888915dd3d4ff4283
#
_entry.id   b15984e7f6245a4888915dd3d4ff4283
#
_cell.length_a   1.000
_cell.length_b   1.000
_cell.length_c   1.000
_cell.angle_alpha   90.00
_cell.angle_beta   90.00
_cell.angle_gamma   90.00
#
_symmetry.space_group_name_H-M   'P 1'
#
loop_
_entity.id
_entity.type
_entity.pdbx_description
1 polymer ?
#
loop_
_entity_poly.entity_id
_entity_poly.type
_entity_poly.pdbx_seq_one_letter_code
_entity_poly.pdbx_strand_id
1 'polypeptide(L)'
;LDVKKVVGAHLVFLMPEVGVADQDSSKEVTRQHNSGMGLGRHFASAVRQPLGRILANAETIGSELNGPILEQYSSYAKDIASAAKHLSELVGDLEDLDAIDRPEFKVAREPVELGDIARRVSGLLALKAADHQIALVHPDEATQCEVVGEFRRVLQIMLNLVGNAIRYSPGGTEIRITIDPAASSISVEDDGPGIPEEDRERVFTKFERLGRSGDGGSGLGLFISRKLARAMGGDLIVEEGTAGGARFTLSLPTS
;
A
#
# COMPACT_ATOMS: atom_id res chain seq x y z
N LEU A 1 27.10 -13.02 -47.25
CA LEU A 1 26.87 -11.66 -46.80
C LEU A 1 26.88 -11.64 -45.25
N ASP A 2 27.98 -11.11 -44.75
CA ASP A 2 28.28 -10.96 -43.32
C ASP A 2 27.26 -10.09 -42.56
N VAL A 3 26.72 -10.67 -41.49
CA VAL A 3 25.99 -9.90 -40.46
C VAL A 3 26.85 -9.91 -39.18
N LYS A 4 27.86 -9.05 -39.19
CA LYS A 4 28.56 -8.62 -37.95
C LYS A 4 28.68 -7.11 -37.99
N LYS A 5 27.92 -6.43 -37.18
CA LYS A 5 28.11 -5.12 -36.50
C LYS A 5 26.80 -4.35 -36.36
N VAL A 6 26.18 -4.47 -35.24
CA VAL A 6 25.58 -3.31 -34.52
C VAL A 6 25.66 -3.63 -33.03
N VAL A 7 26.79 -3.30 -32.42
CA VAL A 7 26.90 -3.12 -30.98
C VAL A 7 27.33 -1.65 -30.82
N GLY A 8 26.54 -0.86 -30.09
CA GLY A 8 26.94 0.48 -29.69
C GLY A 8 25.91 1.56 -29.98
N ALA A 9 24.72 1.49 -29.39
CA ALA A 9 23.89 2.69 -29.24
C ALA A 9 24.21 3.33 -27.89
N HIS A 10 25.12 4.31 -27.89
CA HIS A 10 25.27 5.23 -26.76
C HIS A 10 24.06 6.17 -26.74
N LEU A 11 23.27 6.10 -25.68
CA LEU A 11 22.24 7.11 -25.39
C LEU A 11 22.96 8.36 -24.87
N VAL A 12 23.14 9.38 -25.72
CA VAL A 12 23.65 10.68 -25.32
C VAL A 12 22.49 11.50 -24.82
N PHE A 13 22.43 11.74 -23.51
CA PHE A 13 21.55 12.74 -22.93
C PHE A 13 22.15 14.13 -23.21
N LEU A 14 21.55 14.89 -24.12
CA LEU A 14 21.79 16.31 -24.25
C LEU A 14 21.07 17.06 -23.14
N MET A 15 21.78 17.47 -22.12
CA MET A 15 21.30 18.49 -21.19
C MET A 15 21.45 19.86 -21.83
N PRO A 16 20.45 20.76 -21.82
CA PRO A 16 20.65 22.15 -22.22
C PRO A 16 21.50 22.86 -21.17
N GLU A 17 22.56 23.52 -21.62
CA GLU A 17 23.34 24.43 -20.78
C GLU A 17 22.47 25.60 -20.34
N VAL A 18 22.31 25.74 -19.02
CA VAL A 18 21.75 26.97 -18.43
C VAL A 18 22.89 27.94 -18.21
N GLY A 19 22.85 29.02 -18.96
CA GLY A 19 23.82 30.10 -18.87
C GLY A 19 23.86 30.72 -17.47
N VAL A 20 25.08 30.92 -17.00
CA VAL A 20 25.42 31.68 -15.80
C VAL A 20 25.14 33.16 -16.07
N ALA A 21 24.20 33.75 -15.36
CA ALA A 21 24.10 35.20 -15.22
C ALA A 21 24.32 35.55 -13.75
N ASP A 22 25.30 36.42 -13.58
CA ASP A 22 25.89 36.88 -12.33
C ASP A 22 25.03 37.96 -11.64
N GLN A 23 25.14 37.98 -10.31
CA GLN A 23 25.03 39.12 -9.38
C GLN A 23 23.66 39.60 -8.86
N ASP A 24 23.66 39.54 -7.55
CA ASP A 24 23.18 40.52 -6.55
C ASP A 24 21.72 40.43 -6.07
N SER A 25 21.60 39.97 -4.85
CA SER A 25 20.79 40.61 -3.80
C SER A 25 20.56 39.71 -2.60
N SER A 26 21.29 39.99 -1.57
CA SER A 26 21.03 39.59 -0.18
C SER A 26 19.68 40.13 0.34
N LYS A 27 18.60 39.43 0.09
CA LYS A 27 17.28 39.56 0.75
C LYS A 27 16.31 38.47 0.20
N GLU A 28 16.37 37.25 0.69
CA GLU A 28 15.25 36.31 0.57
C GLU A 28 15.54 34.98 1.26
N VAL A 29 15.93 35.01 2.55
CA VAL A 29 16.15 33.80 3.36
C VAL A 29 14.87 33.32 4.06
N THR A 30 13.70 33.86 3.71
CA THR A 30 12.46 33.52 4.46
C THR A 30 11.33 32.98 3.57
N ARG A 31 11.61 32.49 2.36
CA ARG A 31 10.57 31.92 1.46
C ARG A 31 10.78 30.48 1.00
N GLN A 32 11.77 29.77 1.50
CA GLN A 32 12.06 28.40 1.04
C GLN A 32 11.39 27.27 1.83
N HIS A 33 10.48 27.54 2.78
CA HIS A 33 9.79 26.50 3.53
C HIS A 33 8.44 26.07 2.93
N ASN A 34 7.96 26.72 1.88
CA ASN A 34 6.63 26.45 1.30
C ASN A 34 6.63 25.81 -0.10
N SER A 35 7.79 25.53 -0.68
CA SER A 35 7.89 24.96 -2.04
C SER A 35 7.90 23.43 -2.08
N GLY A 36 8.00 22.75 -0.93
CA GLY A 36 8.01 21.29 -0.85
C GLY A 36 6.61 20.63 -0.91
N MET A 37 5.56 21.36 -0.57
CA MET A 37 4.21 20.81 -0.35
C MET A 37 3.39 20.55 -1.62
N GLY A 38 3.79 21.04 -2.78
CA GLY A 38 3.10 20.81 -4.05
C GLY A 38 3.77 19.78 -4.96
N LEU A 39 5.08 19.55 -4.75
CA LEU A 39 5.89 18.66 -5.61
C LEU A 39 5.45 17.20 -5.55
N GLY A 40 5.03 16.69 -4.38
CA GLY A 40 4.61 15.31 -4.21
C GLY A 40 3.41 14.93 -5.07
N ARG A 41 2.34 15.74 -5.07
CA ARG A 41 1.13 15.48 -5.88
C ARG A 41 1.37 15.61 -7.38
N HIS A 42 2.09 16.64 -7.81
CA HIS A 42 2.42 16.81 -9.23
C HIS A 42 3.32 15.70 -9.73
N PHE A 43 4.29 15.27 -8.91
CA PHE A 43 5.16 14.15 -9.24
C PHE A 43 4.37 12.83 -9.28
N ALA A 44 3.55 12.55 -8.28
CA ALA A 44 2.74 11.33 -8.21
C ALA A 44 1.75 11.22 -9.38
N SER A 45 1.04 12.30 -9.73
CA SER A 45 0.14 12.32 -10.89
C SER A 45 0.88 12.15 -12.21
N ALA A 46 2.06 12.77 -12.35
CA ALA A 46 2.89 12.67 -13.56
C ALA A 46 3.47 11.24 -13.73
N VAL A 47 3.75 10.51 -12.65
CA VAL A 47 4.30 9.15 -12.69
C VAL A 47 3.20 8.09 -12.84
N ARG A 48 2.01 8.30 -12.29
CA ARG A 48 0.91 7.32 -12.33
C ARG A 48 0.47 7.00 -13.75
N GLN A 49 0.37 8.00 -14.62
CA GLN A 49 -0.06 7.80 -16.02
C GLN A 49 0.92 6.92 -16.83
N PRO A 50 2.24 7.18 -16.85
CA PRO A 50 3.19 6.29 -17.54
C PRO A 50 3.25 4.90 -16.94
N LEU A 51 3.15 4.75 -15.60
CA LEU A 51 3.09 3.44 -14.95
C LEU A 51 1.85 2.65 -15.36
N GLY A 52 0.68 3.29 -15.44
CA GLY A 52 -0.54 2.65 -15.93
C GLY A 52 -0.41 2.14 -17.36
N ARG A 53 0.28 2.89 -18.24
CA ARG A 53 0.56 2.45 -19.62
C ARG A 53 1.56 1.30 -19.68
N ILE A 54 2.60 1.31 -18.84
CA ILE A 54 3.56 0.21 -18.74
C ILE A 54 2.85 -1.05 -18.25
N LEU A 55 2.02 -0.94 -17.22
CA LEU A 55 1.24 -2.04 -16.67
C LEU A 55 0.30 -2.64 -17.74
N ALA A 56 -0.52 -1.82 -18.39
CA ALA A 56 -1.46 -2.29 -19.41
C ALA A 56 -0.76 -3.00 -20.58
N ASN A 57 0.37 -2.45 -21.06
CA ASN A 57 1.15 -3.08 -22.14
C ASN A 57 1.77 -4.41 -21.70
N ALA A 58 2.32 -4.46 -20.49
CA ALA A 58 2.93 -5.67 -19.95
C ALA A 58 1.89 -6.77 -19.70
N GLU A 59 0.71 -6.42 -19.17
CA GLU A 59 -0.41 -7.36 -18.99
C GLU A 59 -0.92 -7.88 -20.33
N THR A 60 -1.03 -7.03 -21.36
CA THR A 60 -1.43 -7.43 -22.72
C THR A 60 -0.43 -8.42 -23.33
N ILE A 61 0.86 -8.20 -23.16
CA ILE A 61 1.92 -9.11 -23.63
C ILE A 61 1.85 -10.42 -22.82
N GLY A 62 1.79 -10.33 -21.50
CA GLY A 62 1.81 -11.50 -20.60
C GLY A 62 0.57 -12.40 -20.70
N SER A 63 -0.56 -11.87 -21.14
CA SER A 63 -1.81 -12.63 -21.38
C SER A 63 -1.90 -13.26 -22.77
N GLU A 64 -0.91 -13.04 -23.65
CA GLU A 64 -0.84 -13.59 -25.01
C GLU A 64 -2.08 -13.29 -25.88
N LEU A 65 -2.80 -12.20 -25.58
CA LEU A 65 -4.03 -11.80 -26.30
C LEU A 65 -3.84 -11.61 -27.81
N ASN A 66 -2.63 -11.29 -28.26
CA ASN A 66 -2.29 -11.08 -29.66
C ASN A 66 -1.65 -12.32 -30.33
N GLY A 67 -1.71 -13.47 -29.68
CA GLY A 67 -1.16 -14.74 -30.16
C GLY A 67 0.00 -15.26 -29.28
N PRO A 68 0.40 -16.53 -29.48
CA PRO A 68 1.43 -17.16 -28.65
C PRO A 68 2.77 -16.45 -28.81
N ILE A 69 3.44 -16.20 -27.69
CA ILE A 69 4.79 -15.67 -27.61
C ILE A 69 5.71 -16.69 -26.94
N LEU A 70 7.03 -16.51 -27.08
CA LEU A 70 7.97 -17.33 -26.34
C LEU A 70 7.74 -17.15 -24.82
N GLU A 71 7.70 -18.26 -24.08
CA GLU A 71 7.45 -18.29 -22.63
C GLU A 71 8.35 -17.31 -21.84
N GLN A 72 9.59 -17.15 -22.28
CA GLN A 72 10.53 -16.19 -21.75
C GLN A 72 10.02 -14.74 -21.82
N TYR A 73 9.38 -14.34 -22.92
CA TYR A 73 8.83 -12.98 -23.06
C TYR A 73 7.55 -12.79 -22.25
N SER A 74 6.73 -13.83 -22.12
CA SER A 74 5.58 -13.83 -21.22
C SER A 74 6.03 -13.64 -19.77
N SER A 75 7.09 -14.33 -19.32
CA SER A 75 7.68 -14.15 -18.00
C SER A 75 8.18 -12.72 -17.80
N TYR A 76 8.97 -12.18 -18.73
CA TYR A 76 9.45 -10.79 -18.63
C TYR A 76 8.31 -9.77 -18.57
N ALA A 77 7.25 -9.98 -19.32
CA ALA A 77 6.08 -9.11 -19.27
C ALA A 77 5.39 -9.14 -17.90
N LYS A 78 5.26 -10.31 -17.28
CA LYS A 78 4.72 -10.46 -15.92
C LYS A 78 5.60 -9.77 -14.88
N ASP A 79 6.93 -9.87 -15.01
CA ASP A 79 7.87 -9.18 -14.11
C ASP A 79 7.75 -7.66 -14.24
N ILE A 80 7.64 -7.14 -15.47
CA ILE A 80 7.43 -5.72 -15.73
C ILE A 80 6.09 -5.25 -15.16
N ALA A 81 5.01 -6.01 -15.32
CA ALA A 81 3.71 -5.70 -14.76
C ALA A 81 3.76 -5.65 -13.22
N SER A 82 4.41 -6.62 -12.60
CA SER A 82 4.62 -6.66 -11.14
C SER A 82 5.39 -5.45 -10.63
N ALA A 83 6.49 -5.10 -11.29
CA ALA A 83 7.28 -3.92 -10.95
C ALA A 83 6.50 -2.61 -11.11
N ALA A 84 5.73 -2.46 -12.20
CA ALA A 84 4.92 -1.27 -12.43
C ALA A 84 3.80 -1.13 -11.41
N LYS A 85 3.16 -2.24 -11.01
CA LYS A 85 2.16 -2.27 -9.94
C LYS A 85 2.76 -1.85 -8.61
N HIS A 86 3.91 -2.40 -8.27
CA HIS A 86 4.62 -2.02 -7.03
C HIS A 86 4.98 -0.54 -6.99
N LEU A 87 5.50 0.02 -8.09
CA LEU A 87 5.77 1.46 -8.18
C LEU A 87 4.50 2.30 -8.04
N SER A 88 3.38 1.85 -8.59
CA SER A 88 2.09 2.53 -8.44
C SER A 88 1.59 2.54 -6.99
N GLU A 89 1.80 1.44 -6.25
CA GLU A 89 1.50 1.34 -4.82
C GLU A 89 2.37 2.32 -4.01
N LEU A 90 3.70 2.37 -4.28
CA LEU A 90 4.62 3.33 -3.64
C LEU A 90 4.22 4.79 -3.85
N VAL A 91 3.81 5.14 -5.08
CA VAL A 91 3.35 6.49 -5.41
C VAL A 91 2.06 6.81 -4.64
N GLY A 92 1.13 5.84 -4.51
CA GLY A 92 -0.09 6.00 -3.71
C GLY A 92 0.22 6.21 -2.22
N ASP A 93 1.11 5.40 -1.66
CA ASP A 93 1.55 5.53 -0.27
C ASP A 93 2.20 6.90 0.01
N LEU A 94 2.99 7.41 -0.95
CA LEU A 94 3.62 8.73 -0.82
C LEU A 94 2.59 9.86 -0.86
N GLU A 95 1.54 9.75 -1.70
CA GLU A 95 0.44 10.72 -1.72
C GLU A 95 -0.34 10.74 -0.40
N ASP A 96 -0.65 9.56 0.14
CA ASP A 96 -1.33 9.45 1.43
C ASP A 96 -0.47 10.01 2.57
N LEU A 97 0.83 9.74 2.57
CA LEU A 97 1.76 10.28 3.54
C LEU A 97 1.82 11.82 3.49
N ASP A 98 1.96 12.39 2.28
CA ASP A 98 1.96 13.85 2.08
C ASP A 98 0.62 14.47 2.53
N ALA A 99 -0.50 13.78 2.29
CA ALA A 99 -1.80 14.26 2.72
C ALA A 99 -1.95 14.26 4.25
N ILE A 100 -1.56 13.16 4.91
CA ILE A 100 -1.69 12.98 6.36
C ILE A 100 -0.76 13.90 7.16
N ASP A 101 0.43 14.19 6.62
CA ASP A 101 1.42 15.05 7.31
C ASP A 101 1.06 16.55 7.21
N ARG A 102 -0.04 16.95 6.54
CA ARG A 102 -0.49 18.34 6.46
C ARG A 102 -1.21 18.76 7.73
N PRO A 103 -0.96 19.99 8.24
CA PRO A 103 -1.65 20.50 9.41
C PRO A 103 -3.18 20.59 9.28
N GLU A 104 -3.67 20.81 8.05
CA GLU A 104 -5.08 20.90 7.71
C GLU A 104 -5.74 19.54 7.46
N PHE A 105 -5.00 18.42 7.54
CA PHE A 105 -5.57 17.11 7.32
C PHE A 105 -6.68 16.81 8.31
N LYS A 106 -7.86 16.58 7.79
CA LYS A 106 -9.04 16.19 8.56
C LYS A 106 -9.67 14.96 7.93
N VAL A 107 -10.08 14.05 8.78
CA VAL A 107 -10.91 12.90 8.40
C VAL A 107 -12.38 13.24 8.65
N ALA A 108 -13.25 12.75 7.78
CA ALA A 108 -14.69 12.83 8.02
C ALA A 108 -15.05 12.02 9.27
N ARG A 109 -16.05 12.52 10.01
CA ARG A 109 -16.59 11.83 11.19
C ARG A 109 -18.02 11.43 10.86
N GLU A 110 -18.18 10.21 10.43
CA GLU A 110 -19.47 9.63 10.04
C GLU A 110 -19.66 8.27 10.72
N PRO A 111 -20.88 7.81 10.89
CA PRO A 111 -21.15 6.45 11.35
C PRO A 111 -20.60 5.44 10.34
N VAL A 112 -19.83 4.48 10.80
CA VAL A 112 -19.25 3.40 10.00
C VAL A 112 -19.59 2.07 10.65
N GLU A 113 -20.30 1.21 9.90
CA GLU A 113 -20.61 -0.15 10.34
C GLU A 113 -19.44 -1.09 10.00
N LEU A 114 -18.77 -1.63 11.02
CA LEU A 114 -17.58 -2.48 10.85
C LEU A 114 -17.90 -3.80 10.12
N GLY A 115 -19.12 -4.31 10.24
CA GLY A 115 -19.58 -5.48 9.50
C GLY A 115 -19.60 -5.24 7.99
N ASP A 116 -20.00 -4.04 7.55
CA ASP A 116 -19.97 -3.66 6.14
C ASP A 116 -18.53 -3.58 5.61
N ILE A 117 -17.63 -3.04 6.41
CA ILE A 117 -16.20 -3.02 6.09
C ILE A 117 -15.64 -4.43 5.94
N ALA A 118 -15.91 -5.33 6.89
CA ALA A 118 -15.44 -6.72 6.85
C ALA A 118 -15.90 -7.43 5.56
N ARG A 119 -17.20 -7.32 5.23
CA ARG A 119 -17.76 -7.92 4.00
C ARG A 119 -17.11 -7.36 2.74
N ARG A 120 -16.94 -6.04 2.65
CA ARG A 120 -16.31 -5.41 1.47
C ARG A 120 -14.86 -5.81 1.29
N VAL A 121 -14.09 -5.84 2.37
CA VAL A 121 -12.68 -6.28 2.33
C VAL A 121 -12.59 -7.73 1.88
N SER A 122 -13.40 -8.62 2.46
CA SER A 122 -13.44 -10.04 2.10
C SER A 122 -13.81 -10.22 0.62
N GLY A 123 -14.81 -9.51 0.12
CA GLY A 123 -15.19 -9.56 -1.30
C GLY A 123 -14.11 -9.05 -2.25
N LEU A 124 -13.46 -7.92 -1.91
CA LEU A 124 -12.42 -7.32 -2.75
C LEU A 124 -11.14 -8.17 -2.80
N LEU A 125 -10.83 -8.91 -1.74
CA LEU A 125 -9.61 -9.71 -1.64
C LEU A 125 -9.84 -11.22 -1.84
N ALA A 126 -11.08 -11.65 -2.09
CA ALA A 126 -11.45 -13.06 -2.25
C ALA A 126 -10.60 -13.79 -3.31
N LEU A 127 -10.47 -13.19 -4.51
CA LEU A 127 -9.68 -13.79 -5.59
C LEU A 127 -8.19 -13.88 -5.21
N LYS A 128 -7.64 -12.81 -4.63
CA LYS A 128 -6.24 -12.80 -4.19
C LYS A 128 -5.97 -13.83 -3.10
N ALA A 129 -6.89 -14.01 -2.16
CA ALA A 129 -6.78 -15.03 -1.13
C ALA A 129 -6.86 -16.44 -1.72
N ALA A 130 -7.79 -16.68 -2.66
CA ALA A 130 -7.92 -17.95 -3.36
C ALA A 130 -6.66 -18.32 -4.14
N ASP A 131 -6.04 -17.36 -4.85
CA ASP A 131 -4.78 -17.55 -5.58
C ASP A 131 -3.62 -17.98 -4.65
N HIS A 132 -3.67 -17.56 -3.37
CA HIS A 132 -2.70 -17.95 -2.33
C HIS A 132 -3.18 -19.17 -1.53
N GLN A 133 -4.30 -19.79 -1.89
CA GLN A 133 -4.92 -20.92 -1.16
C GLN A 133 -5.25 -20.58 0.31
N ILE A 134 -5.70 -19.35 0.57
CA ILE A 134 -6.05 -18.87 1.91
C ILE A 134 -7.55 -18.68 2.01
N ALA A 135 -8.15 -19.17 3.09
CA ALA A 135 -9.54 -18.93 3.43
C ALA A 135 -9.70 -17.59 4.16
N LEU A 136 -10.66 -16.77 3.73
CA LEU A 136 -11.06 -15.56 4.46
C LEU A 136 -12.30 -15.86 5.28
N VAL A 137 -12.17 -15.79 6.61
CA VAL A 137 -13.27 -15.94 7.57
C VAL A 137 -13.64 -14.55 8.07
N HIS A 138 -14.89 -14.15 7.90
CA HIS A 138 -15.42 -12.87 8.36
C HIS A 138 -16.55 -13.09 9.38
N PRO A 139 -16.88 -12.08 10.19
CA PRO A 139 -17.94 -12.22 11.21
C PRO A 139 -19.31 -12.43 10.57
N ASP A 140 -20.21 -13.03 11.35
CA ASP A 140 -21.59 -13.23 10.96
C ASP A 140 -22.30 -11.91 10.64
N GLU A 141 -23.28 -11.95 9.73
CA GLU A 141 -24.05 -10.77 9.33
C GLU A 141 -24.81 -10.11 10.50
N ALA A 142 -25.08 -10.86 11.55
CA ALA A 142 -25.75 -10.35 12.76
C ALA A 142 -24.83 -9.51 13.65
N THR A 143 -23.51 -9.54 13.45
CA THR A 143 -22.57 -8.75 14.25
C THR A 143 -22.60 -7.30 13.80
N GLN A 144 -23.26 -6.45 14.57
CA GLN A 144 -23.33 -5.00 14.33
C GLN A 144 -22.38 -4.27 15.28
N CYS A 145 -21.58 -3.38 14.73
CA CYS A 145 -20.69 -2.51 15.50
C CYS A 145 -20.50 -1.19 14.74
N GLU A 146 -21.21 -0.16 15.19
CA GLU A 146 -21.09 1.19 14.64
C GLU A 146 -20.02 1.97 15.38
N VAL A 147 -19.11 2.57 14.61
CA VAL A 147 -18.03 3.42 15.11
C VAL A 147 -18.03 4.75 14.37
N VAL A 148 -17.29 5.75 14.87
CA VAL A 148 -17.12 7.04 14.21
C VAL A 148 -15.80 7.08 13.47
N GLY A 149 -15.87 7.30 12.15
CA GLY A 149 -14.68 7.37 11.28
C GLY A 149 -15.03 7.81 9.88
N GLU A 150 -14.06 7.76 8.98
CA GLU A 150 -14.26 7.93 7.55
C GLU A 150 -14.25 6.57 6.87
N PHE A 151 -15.39 6.15 6.30
CA PHE A 151 -15.58 4.83 5.70
C PHE A 151 -14.43 4.43 4.76
N ARG A 152 -14.05 5.35 3.88
CA ARG A 152 -12.97 5.11 2.91
C ARG A 152 -11.62 4.81 3.59
N ARG A 153 -11.31 5.51 4.70
CA ARG A 153 -10.05 5.34 5.42
C ARG A 153 -10.05 4.06 6.26
N VAL A 154 -11.18 3.71 6.87
CA VAL A 154 -11.33 2.43 7.57
C VAL A 154 -11.17 1.27 6.59
N LEU A 155 -11.83 1.34 5.42
CA LEU A 155 -11.69 0.35 4.35
C LEU A 155 -10.22 0.24 3.88
N GLN A 156 -9.53 1.36 3.70
CA GLN A 156 -8.11 1.40 3.30
C GLN A 156 -7.21 0.69 4.32
N ILE A 157 -7.40 0.98 5.62
CA ILE A 157 -6.67 0.30 6.70
C ILE A 157 -6.90 -1.21 6.60
N MET A 158 -8.15 -1.64 6.53
CA MET A 158 -8.49 -3.06 6.51
C MET A 158 -7.98 -3.78 5.26
N LEU A 159 -8.02 -3.15 4.08
CA LEU A 159 -7.42 -3.70 2.86
C LEU A 159 -5.91 -3.90 3.00
N ASN A 160 -5.22 -2.96 3.66
CA ASN A 160 -3.79 -3.11 3.94
C ASN A 160 -3.53 -4.26 4.92
N LEU A 161 -4.31 -4.37 6.02
CA LEU A 161 -4.11 -5.43 7.01
C LEU A 161 -4.37 -6.82 6.42
N VAL A 162 -5.52 -7.03 5.75
CA VAL A 162 -5.85 -8.31 5.13
C VAL A 162 -4.91 -8.61 3.96
N GLY A 163 -4.50 -7.58 3.20
CA GLY A 163 -3.50 -7.72 2.14
C GLY A 163 -2.14 -8.19 2.65
N ASN A 164 -1.71 -7.69 3.82
CA ASN A 164 -0.50 -8.16 4.50
C ASN A 164 -0.67 -9.58 5.03
N ALA A 165 -1.80 -9.89 5.67
CA ALA A 165 -2.11 -11.24 6.14
C ALA A 165 -2.03 -12.28 4.99
N ILE A 166 -2.63 -11.99 3.81
CA ILE A 166 -2.51 -12.86 2.63
C ILE A 166 -1.06 -13.04 2.16
N ARG A 167 -0.26 -11.97 2.25
CA ARG A 167 1.14 -12.00 1.81
C ARG A 167 2.02 -12.87 2.69
N TYR A 168 1.78 -12.87 4.00
CA TYR A 168 2.68 -13.48 4.98
C TYR A 168 2.19 -14.83 5.53
N SER A 169 0.94 -15.20 5.28
CA SER A 169 0.41 -16.51 5.66
C SER A 169 0.85 -17.60 4.68
N PRO A 170 1.13 -18.80 5.17
CA PRO A 170 1.32 -19.97 4.32
C PRO A 170 0.03 -20.34 3.56
N GLY A 171 0.16 -20.94 2.37
CA GLY A 171 -0.99 -21.52 1.69
C GLY A 171 -1.65 -22.66 2.49
N GLY A 172 -2.96 -22.76 2.39
CA GLY A 172 -3.75 -23.76 3.14
C GLY A 172 -4.18 -23.30 4.54
N THR A 173 -3.94 -22.04 4.90
CA THR A 173 -4.32 -21.45 6.19
C THR A 173 -5.55 -20.56 6.07
N GLU A 174 -5.98 -19.97 7.18
CA GLU A 174 -7.10 -19.03 7.20
C GLU A 174 -6.70 -17.67 7.78
N ILE A 175 -7.35 -16.62 7.30
CA ILE A 175 -7.28 -15.28 7.88
C ILE A 175 -8.63 -14.98 8.50
N ARG A 176 -8.65 -14.63 9.78
CA ARG A 176 -9.87 -14.34 10.53
C ARG A 176 -10.04 -12.84 10.71
N ILE A 177 -11.18 -12.33 10.27
CA ILE A 177 -11.64 -10.98 10.57
C ILE A 177 -12.67 -11.09 11.69
N THR A 178 -12.42 -10.45 12.82
CA THR A 178 -13.32 -10.49 13.98
C THR A 178 -13.69 -9.08 14.41
N ILE A 179 -14.91 -8.90 14.94
CA ILE A 179 -15.40 -7.64 15.46
C ILE A 179 -15.71 -7.85 16.95
N ASP A 180 -15.25 -6.91 17.77
CA ASP A 180 -15.60 -6.82 19.17
C ASP A 180 -16.42 -5.53 19.40
N PRO A 181 -17.75 -5.63 19.50
CA PRO A 181 -18.61 -4.47 19.74
C PRO A 181 -18.36 -3.79 21.08
N ALA A 182 -17.92 -4.54 22.12
CA ALA A 182 -17.65 -3.97 23.43
C ALA A 182 -16.38 -3.10 23.43
N ALA A 183 -15.38 -3.47 22.63
CA ALA A 183 -14.16 -2.72 22.46
C ALA A 183 -14.22 -1.74 21.26
N SER A 184 -15.33 -1.70 20.52
CA SER A 184 -15.49 -0.89 19.29
C SER A 184 -14.32 -1.09 18.33
N SER A 185 -14.00 -2.37 18.06
CA SER A 185 -12.81 -2.74 17.31
C SER A 185 -13.06 -3.84 16.29
N ILE A 186 -12.18 -3.84 15.28
CA ILE A 186 -12.10 -4.90 14.27
C ILE A 186 -10.67 -5.40 14.21
N SER A 187 -10.50 -6.73 14.18
CA SER A 187 -9.20 -7.37 14.17
C SER A 187 -9.03 -8.25 12.93
N VAL A 188 -7.78 -8.34 12.45
CA VAL A 188 -7.34 -9.29 11.43
C VAL A 188 -6.29 -10.18 12.07
N GLU A 189 -6.53 -11.49 12.08
CA GLU A 189 -5.62 -12.49 12.61
C GLU A 189 -5.16 -13.41 11.48
N ASP A 190 -3.86 -13.67 11.40
CA ASP A 190 -3.23 -14.51 10.40
C ASP A 190 -2.45 -15.66 11.05
N ASP A 191 -2.18 -16.70 10.26
CA ASP A 191 -1.37 -17.86 10.66
C ASP A 191 0.07 -17.75 10.14
N GLY A 192 0.56 -16.51 9.94
CA GLY A 192 1.91 -16.22 9.49
C GLY A 192 2.97 -16.42 10.58
N PRO A 193 4.20 -15.95 10.36
CA PRO A 193 5.32 -16.13 11.31
C PRO A 193 5.22 -15.25 12.56
N GLY A 194 4.16 -14.48 12.71
CA GLY A 194 3.98 -13.55 13.83
C GLY A 194 4.98 -12.38 13.83
N ILE A 195 4.88 -11.57 14.89
CA ILE A 195 5.76 -10.41 15.12
C ILE A 195 6.24 -10.48 16.56
N PRO A 196 7.58 -10.59 16.79
CA PRO A 196 8.17 -10.57 18.14
C PRO A 196 7.76 -9.33 18.91
N GLU A 197 7.64 -9.43 20.22
CA GLU A 197 7.18 -8.35 21.09
C GLU A 197 8.04 -7.08 20.94
N GLU A 198 9.36 -7.26 20.84
CA GLU A 198 10.32 -6.17 20.63
C GLU A 198 10.16 -5.43 19.29
N ASP A 199 9.53 -6.06 18.30
CA ASP A 199 9.33 -5.49 16.97
C ASP A 199 7.91 -4.90 16.76
N ARG A 200 6.97 -5.12 17.69
CA ARG A 200 5.56 -4.72 17.53
C ARG A 200 5.37 -3.21 17.34
N GLU A 201 6.16 -2.37 17.98
CA GLU A 201 6.13 -0.93 17.72
C GLU A 201 6.90 -0.55 16.46
N ARG A 202 7.96 -1.29 16.13
CA ARG A 202 8.79 -1.01 14.95
C ARG A 202 8.04 -1.21 13.64
N VAL A 203 7.11 -2.18 13.55
CA VAL A 203 6.34 -2.42 12.30
C VAL A 203 5.52 -1.22 11.86
N PHE A 204 5.24 -0.27 12.77
CA PHE A 204 4.55 0.98 12.48
C PHE A 204 5.50 2.14 12.18
N THR A 205 6.81 1.92 12.01
CA THR A 205 7.74 2.97 11.59
C THR A 205 7.86 3.03 10.06
N LYS A 206 8.21 4.22 9.54
CA LYS A 206 8.34 4.42 8.08
C LYS A 206 9.41 3.49 7.52
N PHE A 207 9.08 2.79 6.42
CA PHE A 207 9.98 1.90 5.67
C PHE A 207 10.44 0.64 6.43
N GLU A 208 9.84 0.32 7.59
CA GLU A 208 10.20 -0.90 8.33
C GLU A 208 9.63 -2.15 7.65
N ARG A 209 10.45 -3.19 7.56
CA ARG A 209 10.13 -4.47 6.92
C ARG A 209 10.63 -5.68 7.68
N LEU A 210 11.16 -5.51 8.90
CA LEU A 210 11.72 -6.57 9.76
C LEU A 210 12.71 -7.50 9.03
N GLY A 211 13.55 -6.94 8.16
CA GLY A 211 14.57 -7.70 7.41
C GLY A 211 14.02 -8.57 6.26
N ARG A 212 12.73 -8.53 5.95
CA ARG A 212 12.11 -9.27 4.84
C ARG A 212 12.36 -8.53 3.52
N SER A 213 13.50 -8.82 2.88
CA SER A 213 13.88 -8.27 1.58
C SER A 213 13.27 -9.11 0.46
N GLY A 214 12.61 -8.49 -0.53
CA GLY A 214 12.09 -9.19 -1.71
C GLY A 214 10.57 -9.26 -1.86
N ASP A 215 9.79 -9.06 -0.80
CA ASP A 215 8.33 -9.29 -0.82
C ASP A 215 7.50 -8.12 -1.38
N GLY A 216 8.12 -7.13 -2.02
CA GLY A 216 7.41 -6.08 -2.77
C GLY A 216 6.59 -5.08 -1.93
N GLY A 217 6.76 -5.00 -0.61
CA GLY A 217 6.06 -4.02 0.22
C GLY A 217 6.84 -2.70 0.36
N SER A 218 6.14 -1.57 0.43
CA SER A 218 6.72 -0.22 0.64
C SER A 218 7.31 -0.01 2.04
N GLY A 219 6.82 -0.77 3.03
CA GLY A 219 7.06 -0.48 4.45
C GLY A 219 6.33 0.78 4.96
N LEU A 220 5.41 1.33 4.17
CA LEU A 220 4.62 2.51 4.53
C LEU A 220 3.18 2.15 4.95
N GLY A 221 2.64 1.04 4.48
CA GLY A 221 1.23 0.70 4.66
C GLY A 221 0.80 0.66 6.13
N LEU A 222 1.54 -0.03 7.01
CA LEU A 222 1.21 -0.08 8.45
C LEU A 222 1.39 1.28 9.14
N PHE A 223 2.44 2.02 8.78
CA PHE A 223 2.65 3.37 9.29
C PHE A 223 1.47 4.31 8.92
N ILE A 224 1.05 4.30 7.65
CA ILE A 224 -0.09 5.08 7.16
C ILE A 224 -1.38 4.62 7.86
N SER A 225 -1.61 3.32 7.98
CA SER A 225 -2.78 2.75 8.64
C SER A 225 -2.91 3.24 10.09
N ARG A 226 -1.83 3.20 10.87
CA ARG A 226 -1.85 3.69 12.26
C ARG A 226 -2.05 5.21 12.33
N LYS A 227 -1.43 5.97 11.43
CA LYS A 227 -1.64 7.42 11.33
C LYS A 227 -3.11 7.76 11.03
N LEU A 228 -3.75 7.05 10.11
CA LEU A 228 -5.17 7.23 9.78
C LEU A 228 -6.06 6.85 10.96
N ALA A 229 -5.79 5.73 11.64
CA ALA A 229 -6.52 5.33 12.84
C ALA A 229 -6.47 6.42 13.90
N ARG A 230 -5.29 6.96 14.19
CA ARG A 230 -5.08 8.04 15.16
C ARG A 230 -5.73 9.36 14.73
N ALA A 231 -5.74 9.69 13.45
CA ALA A 231 -6.44 10.86 12.94
C ALA A 231 -7.96 10.76 13.12
N MET A 232 -8.52 9.54 13.14
CA MET A 232 -9.93 9.27 13.46
C MET A 232 -10.21 9.21 14.97
N GLY A 233 -9.19 9.33 15.84
CA GLY A 233 -9.32 9.27 17.30
C GLY A 233 -9.23 7.85 17.88
N GLY A 234 -8.84 6.88 17.06
CA GLY A 234 -8.58 5.49 17.44
C GLY A 234 -7.10 5.15 17.51
N ASP A 235 -6.77 3.87 17.47
CA ASP A 235 -5.39 3.38 17.27
C ASP A 235 -5.39 2.04 16.52
N LEU A 236 -4.21 1.64 16.05
CA LEU A 236 -3.93 0.35 15.44
C LEU A 236 -2.78 -0.29 16.22
N ILE A 237 -3.02 -1.47 16.76
CA ILE A 237 -2.02 -2.25 17.50
C ILE A 237 -1.80 -3.61 16.86
N VAL A 238 -0.72 -4.27 17.27
CA VAL A 238 -0.44 -5.67 16.89
C VAL A 238 -0.08 -6.48 18.11
N GLU A 239 -0.60 -7.69 18.15
CA GLU A 239 -0.39 -8.68 19.20
C GLU A 239 -0.09 -10.05 18.57
N GLU A 240 0.24 -11.02 19.39
CA GLU A 240 0.36 -12.40 18.96
C GLU A 240 -1.04 -12.99 18.70
N GLY A 241 -1.20 -13.63 17.54
CA GLY A 241 -2.42 -14.37 17.22
C GLY A 241 -2.54 -15.68 18.00
N THR A 242 -3.74 -16.26 18.04
CA THR A 242 -4.03 -17.50 18.79
C THR A 242 -3.25 -18.71 18.29
N ALA A 243 -2.87 -18.72 17.01
CA ALA A 243 -2.06 -19.77 16.36
C ALA A 243 -0.56 -19.40 16.23
N GLY A 244 -0.11 -18.32 16.91
CA GLY A 244 1.29 -17.86 16.84
C GLY A 244 1.57 -16.90 15.70
N GLY A 245 0.59 -16.57 14.85
CA GLY A 245 0.67 -15.53 13.82
C GLY A 245 0.54 -14.11 14.38
N ALA A 246 0.19 -13.15 13.54
CA ALA A 246 -0.05 -11.78 13.98
C ALA A 246 -1.55 -11.47 14.05
N ARG A 247 -1.93 -10.69 15.07
CA ARG A 247 -3.27 -10.13 15.22
C ARG A 247 -3.18 -8.61 15.25
N PHE A 248 -3.68 -7.98 14.20
CA PHE A 248 -3.81 -6.52 14.11
C PHE A 248 -5.21 -6.10 14.53
N THR A 249 -5.30 -5.15 15.47
CA THR A 249 -6.58 -4.65 16.00
C THR A 249 -6.68 -3.15 15.76
N LEU A 250 -7.69 -2.75 15.00
CA LEU A 250 -8.10 -1.37 14.80
C LEU A 250 -9.23 -1.04 15.77
N SER A 251 -9.02 -0.10 16.68
CA SER A 251 -10.04 0.47 17.55
C SER A 251 -10.42 1.88 17.09
N LEU A 252 -11.72 2.21 17.12
CA LEU A 252 -12.25 3.50 16.73
C LEU A 252 -13.24 4.00 17.79
N PRO A 253 -13.43 5.33 17.92
CA PRO A 253 -14.37 5.88 18.88
C PRO A 253 -15.81 5.51 18.50
N THR A 254 -16.67 5.39 19.49
CA THR A 254 -18.14 5.37 19.32
C THR A 254 -18.72 6.77 19.35
N SER A 255 -19.93 6.94 18.85
CA SER A 255 -20.69 8.21 18.90
C SER A 255 -21.09 8.63 20.32
#